data_fd38e38b3f53b540a2e68220ed2af6f6
#
_entry.id   fd38e38b3f53b540a2e68220ed2af6f6
#
_cell.length_a   1.000
_cell.length_b   1.000
_cell.length_c   1.000
_cell.angle_alpha   90.00
_cell.angle_beta   90.00
_cell.angle_gamma   90.00
#
_symmetry.space_group_name_H-M   'P 1'
#
loop_
_entity.id
_entity.type
_entity.pdbx_description
1 polymer ?
#
loop_
_entity_poly.entity_id
_entity_poly.type
_entity_poly.pdbx_seq_one_letter_code
_entity_poly.pdbx_strand_id
1 'polypeptide(L)'
;MSDANSALITRFYQAFQRLDAEAMVACYSEDIVFSDPVFGTLRGRDAGDMWRMLTARAKDFTLTFDDVRSDGAHWVATYLFSQTGRVVVNDIQARFVIRDGLICQHDDTFDLWRWSRQALGMPGVLLGWTPMLQNKVRQQAFKGLRAFQQAR
;
A
#
# COMPACT_ATOMS: atom_id res chain seq x y z
N MET A 1 -23.98 7.14 0.39
CA MET A 1 -23.85 8.45 -0.25
C MET A 1 -22.41 8.67 -0.67
N SER A 2 -22.21 9.19 -1.88
CA SER A 2 -20.87 9.42 -2.42
C SER A 2 -20.01 10.33 -1.53
N ASP A 3 -20.61 11.36 -0.92
CA ASP A 3 -19.87 12.29 -0.06
C ASP A 3 -19.36 11.62 1.20
N ALA A 4 -20.14 10.71 1.80
CA ALA A 4 -19.70 9.96 2.97
C ALA A 4 -18.56 9.02 2.62
N ASN A 5 -18.63 8.36 1.46
CA ASN A 5 -17.58 7.45 0.98
C ASN A 5 -16.31 8.23 0.65
N SER A 6 -16.43 9.37 -0.03
CA SER A 6 -15.28 10.23 -0.33
C SER A 6 -14.62 10.74 0.95
N ALA A 7 -15.42 11.09 1.95
CA ALA A 7 -14.91 11.53 3.26
C ALA A 7 -14.15 10.41 3.97
N LEU A 8 -14.64 9.18 3.89
CA LEU A 8 -13.96 8.02 4.46
C LEU A 8 -12.60 7.79 3.81
N ILE A 9 -12.54 7.83 2.47
CA ILE A 9 -11.30 7.67 1.71
C ILE A 9 -10.32 8.80 2.07
N THR A 10 -10.81 10.03 2.19
CA THR A 10 -9.98 11.17 2.58
C THR A 10 -9.38 10.96 3.98
N ARG A 11 -10.19 10.49 4.95
CA ARG A 11 -9.69 10.19 6.31
C ARG A 11 -8.62 9.11 6.28
N PHE A 12 -8.79 8.09 5.44
CA PHE A 12 -7.80 7.02 5.29
C PHE A 12 -6.45 7.57 4.86
N TYR A 13 -6.41 8.41 3.81
CA TYR A 13 -5.15 8.96 3.33
C TYR A 13 -4.58 10.05 4.24
N GLN A 14 -5.40 10.82 4.91
CA GLN A 14 -4.92 11.76 5.92
C GLN A 14 -4.24 11.03 7.09
N ALA A 15 -4.81 9.91 7.51
CA ALA A 15 -4.19 9.05 8.52
C ALA A 15 -2.83 8.51 8.01
N PHE A 16 -2.78 8.09 6.76
CA PHE A 16 -1.54 7.61 6.14
C PHE A 16 -0.48 8.71 6.08
N GLN A 17 -0.87 9.94 5.72
CA GLN A 17 0.06 11.07 5.68
C GLN A 17 0.76 11.31 7.02
N ARG A 18 0.08 11.07 8.13
CA ARG A 18 0.66 11.21 9.48
C ARG A 18 1.16 9.89 10.06
N LEU A 19 1.22 8.83 9.22
CA LEU A 19 1.71 7.51 9.60
C LEU A 19 0.94 6.90 10.78
N ASP A 20 -0.38 7.12 10.81
CA ASP A 20 -1.28 6.62 11.85
C ASP A 20 -1.98 5.36 11.34
N ALA A 21 -1.33 4.21 11.51
CA ALA A 21 -1.85 2.94 11.03
C ALA A 21 -3.19 2.57 11.69
N GLU A 22 -3.36 2.86 12.97
CA GLU A 22 -4.60 2.50 13.67
C GLU A 22 -5.79 3.29 13.13
N ALA A 23 -5.61 4.56 12.79
CA ALA A 23 -6.65 5.36 12.14
C ALA A 23 -6.95 4.86 10.73
N MET A 24 -5.93 4.38 9.98
CA MET A 24 -6.15 3.74 8.68
C MET A 24 -6.99 2.47 8.83
N VAL A 25 -6.60 1.60 9.75
CA VAL A 25 -7.28 0.31 9.99
C VAL A 25 -8.71 0.53 10.48
N ALA A 26 -8.96 1.60 11.23
CA ALA A 26 -10.32 1.95 11.66
C ALA A 26 -11.27 2.24 10.49
N CYS A 27 -10.74 2.56 9.31
CA CYS A 27 -11.55 2.75 8.09
C CYS A 27 -11.90 1.43 7.40
N TYR A 28 -11.26 0.32 7.77
CA TYR A 28 -11.44 -1.00 7.16
C TYR A 28 -12.48 -1.82 7.91
N SER A 29 -13.23 -2.65 7.18
CA SER A 29 -14.04 -3.70 7.80
C SER A 29 -13.16 -4.85 8.26
N GLU A 30 -13.68 -5.71 9.15
CA GLU A 30 -12.93 -6.87 9.65
C GLU A 30 -12.59 -7.86 8.53
N ASP A 31 -13.46 -7.95 7.52
CA ASP A 31 -13.29 -8.85 6.38
C ASP A 31 -12.65 -8.18 5.17
N ILE A 32 -11.89 -7.11 5.38
CA ILE A 32 -11.20 -6.38 4.31
C ILE A 32 -10.38 -7.31 3.42
N VAL A 33 -10.43 -7.05 2.12
CA VAL A 33 -9.54 -7.67 1.13
C VAL A 33 -8.75 -6.55 0.46
N PHE A 34 -7.45 -6.61 0.60
CA PHE A 34 -6.51 -5.67 0.00
C PHE A 34 -5.67 -6.39 -1.04
N SER A 35 -5.38 -5.72 -2.15
CA SER A 35 -4.43 -6.24 -3.13
C SER A 35 -3.56 -5.14 -3.70
N ASP A 36 -2.31 -5.47 -3.99
CA ASP A 36 -1.41 -4.64 -4.77
C ASP A 36 -0.36 -5.51 -5.48
N PRO A 37 0.44 -4.92 -6.40
CA PRO A 37 1.44 -5.69 -7.15
C PRO A 37 2.57 -6.27 -6.31
N VAL A 38 2.89 -5.67 -5.14
CA VAL A 38 4.01 -6.12 -4.29
C VAL A 38 3.57 -7.20 -3.32
N PHE A 39 2.47 -7.00 -2.59
CA PHE A 39 2.00 -7.94 -1.57
C PHE A 39 1.06 -9.00 -2.11
N GLY A 40 0.50 -8.82 -3.31
CA GLY A 40 -0.58 -9.67 -3.79
C GLY A 40 -1.85 -9.39 -3.01
N THR A 41 -2.57 -10.44 -2.62
CA THR A 41 -3.84 -10.32 -1.90
C THR A 41 -3.66 -10.59 -0.42
N LEU A 42 -4.08 -9.66 0.42
CA LEU A 42 -4.07 -9.78 1.87
C LEU A 42 -5.50 -9.64 2.40
N ARG A 43 -5.85 -10.44 3.41
CA ARG A 43 -7.21 -10.49 3.95
C ARG A 43 -7.20 -10.20 5.45
N GLY A 44 -8.21 -9.44 5.89
CA GLY A 44 -8.47 -9.18 7.28
C GLY A 44 -7.26 -8.57 8.00
N ARG A 45 -6.83 -9.20 9.08
CA ARG A 45 -5.73 -8.71 9.91
C ARG A 45 -4.42 -8.51 9.13
N ASP A 46 -4.15 -9.35 8.13
CA ASP A 46 -2.93 -9.22 7.33
C ASP A 46 -2.87 -7.89 6.60
N ALA A 47 -4.00 -7.41 6.09
CA ALA A 47 -4.06 -6.09 5.44
C ALA A 47 -3.76 -4.97 6.43
N GLY A 48 -4.34 -5.01 7.61
CA GLY A 48 -4.05 -4.03 8.66
C GLY A 48 -2.60 -4.08 9.12
N ASP A 49 -2.07 -5.28 9.32
CA ASP A 49 -0.68 -5.45 9.75
C ASP A 49 0.32 -4.97 8.70
N MET A 50 -0.02 -5.08 7.42
CA MET A 50 0.79 -4.49 6.35
C MET A 50 0.93 -2.98 6.55
N TRP A 51 -0.17 -2.26 6.81
CA TRP A 51 -0.11 -0.82 7.05
C TRP A 51 0.65 -0.50 8.33
N ARG A 52 0.48 -1.29 9.39
CA ARG A 52 1.24 -1.13 10.63
C ARG A 52 2.73 -1.29 10.39
N MET A 53 3.12 -2.27 9.60
CA MET A 53 4.52 -2.49 9.23
C MET A 53 5.07 -1.33 8.40
N LEU A 54 4.36 -0.94 7.33
CA LEU A 54 4.83 0.10 6.42
C LEU A 54 4.97 1.45 7.13
N THR A 55 4.02 1.81 7.98
CA THR A 55 4.08 3.07 8.73
C THR A 55 5.18 3.05 9.79
N ALA A 56 5.40 1.91 10.44
CA ALA A 56 6.46 1.77 11.44
C ALA A 56 7.85 1.85 10.82
N ARG A 57 8.01 1.40 9.59
CA ARG A 57 9.30 1.35 8.87
C ARG A 57 9.52 2.51 7.92
N ALA A 58 8.56 3.43 7.79
CA ALA A 58 8.64 4.53 6.84
C ALA A 58 9.81 5.46 7.17
N LYS A 59 10.59 5.81 6.13
CA LYS A 59 11.71 6.76 6.22
C LYS A 59 11.58 7.78 5.10
N ASP A 60 11.73 9.05 5.43
CA ASP A 60 11.63 10.16 4.49
C ASP A 60 10.34 10.06 3.67
N PHE A 61 9.25 9.75 4.36
CA PHE A 61 7.96 9.46 3.76
C PHE A 61 7.16 10.73 3.55
N THR A 62 6.68 10.93 2.32
CA THR A 62 5.66 11.94 2.02
C THR A 62 4.59 11.30 1.15
N LEU A 63 3.36 11.75 1.33
CA LEU A 63 2.23 11.25 0.56
C LEU A 63 1.35 12.41 0.13
N THR A 64 1.01 12.44 -1.14
CA THR A 64 -0.03 13.31 -1.68
C THR A 64 -1.13 12.46 -2.28
N PHE A 65 -2.36 12.97 -2.25
CA PHE A 65 -3.49 12.28 -2.87
C PHE A 65 -4.45 13.29 -3.47
N ASP A 66 -5.13 12.88 -4.54
CA ASP A 66 -6.12 13.69 -5.24
C ASP A 66 -7.14 12.79 -5.93
N ASP A 67 -8.02 13.40 -6.72
CA ASP A 67 -9.04 12.69 -7.50
C ASP A 67 -9.83 11.71 -6.61
N VAL A 68 -10.19 12.14 -5.40
CA VAL A 68 -10.97 11.33 -4.47
C VAL A 68 -12.40 11.24 -4.97
N ARG A 69 -12.86 10.01 -5.16
CA ARG A 69 -14.22 9.68 -5.59
C ARG A 69 -14.86 8.79 -4.54
N SER A 70 -16.12 8.42 -4.76
CA SER A 70 -16.80 7.50 -3.85
C SER A 70 -16.25 6.08 -3.88
N ASP A 71 -15.48 5.72 -4.91
CA ASP A 71 -14.95 4.37 -5.14
C ASP A 71 -13.48 4.36 -5.53
N GLY A 72 -12.77 5.46 -5.39
CA GLY A 72 -11.36 5.48 -5.79
C GLY A 72 -10.64 6.76 -5.44
N ALA A 73 -9.34 6.73 -5.65
CA ALA A 73 -8.46 7.88 -5.48
C ALA A 73 -7.13 7.64 -6.19
N HIS A 74 -6.40 8.72 -6.43
CA HIS A 74 -5.03 8.69 -6.91
C HIS A 74 -4.12 9.13 -5.77
N TRP A 75 -3.00 8.42 -5.56
CA TRP A 75 -2.03 8.83 -4.54
C TRP A 75 -0.60 8.56 -4.99
N VAL A 76 0.31 9.38 -4.48
CA VAL A 76 1.73 9.28 -4.76
C VAL A 76 2.47 9.26 -3.44
N ALA A 77 3.26 8.22 -3.20
CA ALA A 77 4.11 8.11 -2.03
C ALA A 77 5.58 8.21 -2.44
N THR A 78 6.33 9.01 -1.69
CA THR A 78 7.78 9.14 -1.86
C THR A 78 8.43 8.67 -0.57
N TYR A 79 9.37 7.73 -0.66
CA TYR A 79 9.99 7.14 0.52
C TYR A 79 11.34 6.50 0.17
N LEU A 80 12.12 6.16 1.20
CA LEU A 80 13.32 5.35 1.03
C LEU A 80 12.95 3.87 1.16
N PHE A 81 13.38 3.07 0.19
CA PHE A 81 13.25 1.63 0.27
C PHE A 81 14.34 1.10 1.19
N SER A 82 13.95 0.53 2.33
CA SER A 82 14.88 0.23 3.43
C SER A 82 15.98 -0.77 3.05
N GLN A 83 15.70 -1.71 2.15
CA GLN A 83 16.67 -2.74 1.77
C GLN A 83 17.81 -2.20 0.92
N THR A 84 17.60 -1.12 0.17
CA THR A 84 18.62 -0.57 -0.73
C THR A 84 18.98 0.88 -0.43
N GLY A 85 18.16 1.58 0.37
CA GLY A 85 18.33 3.01 0.62
C GLY A 85 17.98 3.89 -0.57
N ARG A 86 17.34 3.34 -1.61
CA ARG A 86 16.99 4.09 -2.81
C ARG A 86 15.66 4.81 -2.63
N VAL A 87 15.55 5.97 -3.26
CA VAL A 87 14.30 6.74 -3.24
C VAL A 87 13.30 6.11 -4.23
N VAL A 88 12.09 5.90 -3.76
CA VAL A 88 10.97 5.45 -4.58
C VAL A 88 9.90 6.52 -4.61
N VAL A 89 9.43 6.87 -5.82
CA VAL A 89 8.23 7.68 -6.04
C VAL A 89 7.21 6.74 -6.67
N ASN A 90 6.21 6.33 -5.91
CA ASN A 90 5.22 5.36 -6.35
C ASN A 90 3.89 6.05 -6.64
N ASP A 91 3.45 5.97 -7.89
CA ASP A 91 2.23 6.58 -8.39
C ASP A 91 1.15 5.50 -8.49
N ILE A 92 0.09 5.63 -7.70
CA ILE A 92 -0.84 4.55 -7.44
C ILE A 92 -2.28 4.99 -7.72
N GLN A 93 -3.02 4.13 -8.41
CA GLN A 93 -4.46 4.25 -8.55
C GLN A 93 -5.13 3.27 -7.59
N ALA A 94 -6.02 3.77 -6.75
CA ALA A 94 -6.72 2.98 -5.76
C ALA A 94 -8.19 2.84 -6.13
N ARG A 95 -8.74 1.63 -5.91
CA ARG A 95 -10.17 1.35 -6.02
C ARG A 95 -10.67 0.78 -4.72
N PHE A 96 -11.88 1.19 -4.36
CA PHE A 96 -12.49 0.80 -3.08
C PHE A 96 -13.90 0.29 -3.28
N VAL A 97 -14.28 -0.69 -2.47
CA VAL A 97 -15.69 -1.03 -2.22
C VAL A 97 -15.96 -0.71 -0.75
N ILE A 98 -17.01 0.06 -0.52
CA ILE A 98 -17.38 0.54 0.82
C ILE A 98 -18.79 0.01 1.13
N ARG A 99 -18.95 -0.61 2.30
CA ARG A 99 -20.23 -1.08 2.83
C ARG A 99 -20.36 -0.65 4.27
N ASP A 100 -21.55 -0.16 4.62
CA ASP A 100 -21.88 0.21 5.99
C ASP A 100 -20.85 1.15 6.61
N GLY A 101 -20.33 2.08 5.81
CA GLY A 101 -19.37 3.10 6.25
C GLY A 101 -17.94 2.61 6.45
N LEU A 102 -17.61 1.39 5.99
CA LEU A 102 -16.25 0.82 6.10
C LEU A 102 -15.78 0.31 4.74
N ILE A 103 -14.47 0.37 4.54
CA ILE A 103 -13.83 -0.16 3.31
C ILE A 103 -13.75 -1.68 3.45
N CYS A 104 -14.41 -2.42 2.57
CA CYS A 104 -14.35 -3.88 2.57
C CYS A 104 -13.48 -4.45 1.44
N GLN A 105 -13.12 -3.64 0.45
CA GLN A 105 -12.18 -4.02 -0.59
C GLN A 105 -11.35 -2.80 -0.99
N HIS A 106 -10.05 -3.00 -1.15
CA HIS A 106 -9.10 -1.96 -1.53
C HIS A 106 -8.08 -2.55 -2.47
N ASP A 107 -8.09 -2.11 -3.73
CA ASP A 107 -7.16 -2.58 -4.75
C ASP A 107 -6.29 -1.42 -5.21
N ASP A 108 -4.98 -1.55 -5.02
CA ASP A 108 -4.00 -0.60 -5.51
C ASP A 108 -3.35 -1.14 -6.77
N THR A 109 -3.19 -0.28 -7.78
CA THR A 109 -2.50 -0.63 -9.02
C THR A 109 -1.40 0.37 -9.30
N PHE A 110 -0.24 -0.13 -9.65
CA PHE A 110 0.90 0.67 -10.11
C PHE A 110 1.81 -0.21 -10.96
N ASP A 111 2.72 0.44 -11.69
CA ASP A 111 3.68 -0.25 -12.57
C ASP A 111 4.79 -0.87 -11.71
N LEU A 112 4.75 -2.19 -11.53
CA LEU A 112 5.72 -2.92 -10.72
C LEU A 112 7.14 -2.86 -11.32
N TRP A 113 7.27 -2.82 -12.63
CA TRP A 113 8.58 -2.65 -13.26
C TRP A 113 9.17 -1.28 -12.92
N ARG A 114 8.37 -0.22 -13.01
CA ARG A 114 8.80 1.13 -12.62
C ARG A 114 9.22 1.18 -11.15
N TRP A 115 8.40 0.56 -10.28
CA TRP A 115 8.73 0.44 -8.86
C TRP A 115 10.06 -0.29 -8.67
N SER A 116 10.25 -1.43 -9.34
CA SER A 116 11.46 -2.27 -9.22
C SER A 116 12.71 -1.53 -9.69
N ARG A 117 12.61 -0.74 -10.74
CA ARG A 117 13.74 0.08 -11.24
C ARG A 117 14.20 1.08 -10.18
N GLN A 118 13.25 1.71 -9.50
CA GLN A 118 13.55 2.69 -8.45
C GLN A 118 14.08 2.01 -7.20
N ALA A 119 13.40 0.97 -6.73
CA ALA A 119 13.69 0.34 -5.46
C ALA A 119 14.96 -0.51 -5.49
N LEU A 120 15.20 -1.24 -6.58
CA LEU A 120 16.26 -2.24 -6.69
C LEU A 120 17.45 -1.80 -7.55
N GLY A 121 17.31 -0.72 -8.31
CA GLY A 121 18.36 -0.27 -9.22
C GLY A 121 18.52 -1.18 -10.44
N MET A 122 19.75 -1.51 -10.83
CA MET A 122 20.03 -2.26 -12.06
C MET A 122 19.33 -3.61 -12.16
N PRO A 123 19.26 -4.44 -11.11
CA PRO A 123 18.46 -5.66 -11.20
C PRO A 123 17.00 -5.41 -11.55
N GLY A 124 16.43 -4.32 -11.03
CA GLY A 124 15.06 -3.92 -11.35
C GLY A 124 14.91 -3.45 -12.79
N VAL A 125 15.90 -2.71 -13.31
CA VAL A 125 15.90 -2.25 -14.72
C VAL A 125 15.91 -3.44 -15.67
N LEU A 126 16.79 -4.41 -15.41
CA LEU A 126 17.02 -5.53 -16.33
C LEU A 126 15.95 -6.62 -16.20
N LEU A 127 15.46 -6.90 -14.99
CA LEU A 127 14.64 -8.08 -14.69
C LEU A 127 13.28 -7.76 -14.07
N GLY A 128 13.00 -6.49 -13.72
CA GLY A 128 11.79 -6.11 -13.00
C GLY A 128 10.49 -6.36 -13.78
N TRP A 129 10.57 -6.52 -15.10
CA TRP A 129 9.42 -6.86 -15.93
C TRP A 129 9.15 -8.38 -15.95
N THR A 130 10.08 -9.20 -15.44
CA THR A 130 9.97 -10.65 -15.50
C THR A 130 9.10 -11.18 -14.38
N PRO A 131 8.31 -12.23 -14.63
CA PRO A 131 7.54 -12.88 -13.56
C PRO A 131 8.42 -13.41 -12.44
N MET A 132 9.63 -13.87 -12.75
CA MET A 132 10.57 -14.41 -11.77
C MET A 132 10.94 -13.37 -10.72
N LEU A 133 11.36 -12.16 -11.14
CA LEU A 133 11.72 -11.10 -10.18
C LEU A 133 10.48 -10.58 -9.46
N GLN A 134 9.36 -10.43 -10.16
CA GLN A 134 8.11 -9.97 -9.53
C GLN A 134 7.65 -10.94 -8.46
N ASN A 135 7.72 -12.24 -8.69
CA ASN A 135 7.39 -13.25 -7.69
C ASN A 135 8.35 -13.20 -6.51
N LYS A 136 9.64 -12.97 -6.76
CA LYS A 136 10.62 -12.83 -5.69
C LYS A 136 10.33 -11.60 -4.82
N VAL A 137 9.96 -10.48 -5.42
CA VAL A 137 9.56 -9.26 -4.70
C VAL A 137 8.36 -9.56 -3.79
N ARG A 138 7.33 -10.24 -4.32
CA ARG A 138 6.14 -10.61 -3.54
C ARG A 138 6.51 -11.53 -2.38
N GLN A 139 7.34 -12.53 -2.62
CA GLN A 139 7.79 -13.46 -1.57
C GLN A 139 8.53 -12.74 -0.47
N GLN A 140 9.43 -11.81 -0.80
CA GLN A 140 10.18 -11.04 0.18
C GLN A 140 9.26 -10.11 0.98
N ALA A 141 8.30 -9.47 0.32
CA ALA A 141 7.34 -8.60 0.99
C ALA A 141 6.48 -9.39 1.98
N PHE A 142 5.97 -10.54 1.56
CA PHE A 142 5.16 -11.41 2.40
C PHE A 142 5.96 -11.96 3.58
N LYS A 143 7.20 -12.37 3.33
CA LYS A 143 8.11 -12.84 4.38
C LYS A 143 8.38 -11.75 5.40
N GLY A 144 8.59 -10.50 4.94
CA GLY A 144 8.76 -9.36 5.82
C GLY A 144 7.54 -9.10 6.68
N LEU A 145 6.34 -9.23 6.10
CA LEU A 145 5.09 -9.09 6.85
C LEU A 145 4.97 -10.16 7.95
N ARG A 146 5.26 -11.41 7.63
CA ARG A 146 5.21 -12.49 8.63
C ARG A 146 6.21 -12.28 9.76
N ALA A 147 7.43 -11.83 9.44
CA ALA A 147 8.43 -11.51 10.45
C ALA A 147 7.97 -10.37 11.36
N PHE A 148 7.36 -9.33 10.79
CA PHE A 148 6.79 -8.22 11.57
C PHE A 148 5.71 -8.71 12.53
N GLN A 149 4.80 -9.56 12.04
CA GLN A 149 3.71 -10.09 12.85
C GLN A 149 4.23 -10.94 14.01
N GLN A 150 5.29 -11.72 13.79
CA GLN A 150 5.88 -12.56 14.83
C GLN A 150 6.62 -11.74 15.90
N ALA A 151 7.12 -10.57 15.55
CA ALA A 151 7.85 -9.70 16.48
C ALA A 151 6.94 -8.90 17.40
N ARG A 152 5.63 -8.90 17.18
CA ARG A 152 4.65 -8.12 17.94
C ARG A 152 4.13 -8.83 19.17
#